data_9fb65d01300fa5cd958cc1b1facb1e60
#
_entry.id   9fb65d01300fa5cd958cc1b1facb1e60
#
_cell.length_a   1.000
_cell.length_b   1.000
_cell.length_c   1.000
_cell.angle_alpha   90.00
_cell.angle_beta   90.00
_cell.angle_gamma   90.00
#
_symmetry.space_group_name_H-M   'P 1'
#
loop_
_entity.id
_entity.type
_entity.pdbx_description
1 polymer ?
#
loop_
_entity_poly.entity_id
_entity_poly.type
_entity_poly.pdbx_seq_one_letter_code
_entity_poly.pdbx_strand_id
1 'polypeptide(L)'
;MYIYTIKDNKAVLLGQQGSYDQLIEQETYPARVDHPNTHAVLSYREEEGIHWEYIPYTPKELRERVYETEKIISYEGDMLTVDEANRKWQEYQAEGNSKANELTTLIANAKATIREQYPDEG
;
A
#
# COMPACT_ATOMS: atom_id res chain seq x y z
N MET A 1 9.06 29.01 -3.62
CA MET A 1 7.60 29.06 -3.38
C MET A 1 6.94 27.83 -3.94
N TYR A 2 6.05 27.23 -3.18
CA TYR A 2 5.30 26.04 -3.59
C TYR A 2 3.87 26.43 -3.92
N ILE A 3 3.37 25.96 -5.05
CA ILE A 3 2.01 26.25 -5.52
C ILE A 3 1.22 24.94 -5.53
N TYR A 4 0.05 24.96 -4.88
CA TYR A 4 -0.80 23.77 -4.75
C TYR A 4 -2.15 24.02 -5.38
N THR A 5 -2.67 23.02 -6.09
CA THR A 5 -4.07 23.02 -6.51
C THR A 5 -4.88 22.18 -5.53
N ILE A 6 -6.03 22.72 -5.14
CA ILE A 6 -6.90 22.10 -4.13
C ILE A 6 -8.17 21.61 -4.81
N LYS A 7 -8.50 20.34 -4.56
CA LYS A 7 -9.77 19.76 -4.99
C LYS A 7 -10.22 18.74 -3.96
N ASP A 8 -11.48 18.85 -3.52
CA ASP A 8 -12.08 17.95 -2.52
C ASP A 8 -11.22 17.85 -1.25
N ASN A 9 -10.68 18.98 -0.79
CA ASN A 9 -9.80 19.08 0.37
C ASN A 9 -8.46 18.35 0.24
N LYS A 10 -8.10 17.93 -0.97
CA LYS A 10 -6.80 17.33 -1.27
C LYS A 10 -5.92 18.36 -1.98
N ALA A 11 -4.64 18.35 -1.65
CA ALA A 11 -3.67 19.26 -2.24
C ALA A 11 -2.72 18.51 -3.17
N VAL A 12 -2.43 19.10 -4.33
CA VAL A 12 -1.45 18.56 -5.27
C VAL A 12 -0.46 19.67 -5.60
N LEU A 13 0.82 19.35 -5.48
CA LEU A 13 1.88 20.29 -5.83
C LEU A 13 1.85 20.57 -7.33
N LEU A 14 2.20 21.78 -7.70
CA LEU A 14 2.16 22.34 -9.03
C LEU A 14 2.45 21.36 -10.17
N GLY A 15 1.72 21.50 -11.25
CA GLY A 15 1.87 20.74 -12.48
C GLY A 15 0.58 20.09 -12.94
N GLN A 16 -0.41 20.04 -12.09
CA GLN A 16 -1.71 19.53 -12.46
C GLN A 16 -2.48 20.54 -13.29
N GLN A 17 -2.81 20.15 -14.51
CA GLN A 17 -3.73 20.88 -15.34
C GLN A 17 -5.09 20.21 -15.22
N GLY A 18 -6.14 20.98 -15.05
CA GLY A 18 -7.49 20.46 -14.92
C GLY A 18 -8.31 21.26 -13.91
N SER A 19 -9.42 20.67 -13.50
CA SER A 19 -10.32 21.32 -12.56
C SER A 19 -9.75 21.33 -11.15
N TYR A 20 -9.75 22.48 -10.52
CA TYR A 20 -9.43 22.61 -9.11
C TYR A 20 -10.34 23.65 -8.48
N ASP A 21 -10.55 23.53 -7.15
CA ASP A 21 -11.42 24.45 -6.43
C ASP A 21 -10.69 25.71 -5.99
N GLN A 22 -9.40 25.59 -5.69
CA GLN A 22 -8.60 26.66 -5.13
C GLN A 22 -7.12 26.49 -5.48
N LEU A 23 -6.41 27.61 -5.57
CA LEU A 23 -4.96 27.63 -5.75
C LEU A 23 -4.34 28.28 -4.52
N ILE A 24 -3.37 27.61 -3.91
CA ILE A 24 -2.67 28.05 -2.70
C ILE A 24 -1.18 28.18 -2.97
N GLU A 25 -0.60 29.29 -2.57
CA GLU A 25 0.85 29.51 -2.63
C GLU A 25 1.42 29.51 -1.20
N GLN A 26 2.49 28.74 -0.98
CA GLN A 26 3.19 28.70 0.29
C GLN A 26 4.70 28.72 0.08
N GLU A 27 5.40 29.35 1.02
CA GLU A 27 6.87 29.39 0.99
C GLU A 27 7.50 28.06 1.37
N THR A 28 6.81 27.27 2.18
CA THR A 28 7.32 26.01 2.70
C THR A 28 6.48 24.82 2.28
N TYR A 29 7.12 23.65 2.17
CA TYR A 29 6.47 22.37 1.96
C TYR A 29 6.34 21.66 3.31
N PRO A 30 5.14 21.14 3.67
CA PRO A 30 4.98 20.50 4.96
C PRO A 30 5.86 19.25 5.08
N ALA A 31 6.54 19.12 6.22
CA ALA A 31 7.38 17.97 6.49
C ALA A 31 6.53 16.74 6.77
N ARG A 32 6.87 15.62 6.12
CA ARG A 32 6.23 14.34 6.34
C ARG A 32 6.88 13.64 7.53
N VAL A 33 6.06 13.24 8.50
CA VAL A 33 6.49 12.47 9.66
C VAL A 33 6.16 11.00 9.44
N ASP A 34 7.01 10.10 9.90
CA ASP A 34 6.78 8.67 9.77
C ASP A 34 5.80 8.19 10.84
N HIS A 35 4.64 7.70 10.40
CA HIS A 35 3.61 7.11 11.27
C HIS A 35 3.40 5.66 10.87
N PRO A 36 3.75 4.69 11.74
CA PRO A 36 3.58 3.27 11.42
C PRO A 36 2.14 2.90 11.08
N ASN A 37 1.98 2.01 10.11
CA ASN A 37 0.69 1.47 9.68
C ASN A 37 -0.30 2.52 9.17
N THR A 38 0.21 3.65 8.67
CA THR A 38 -0.61 4.69 8.04
C THR A 38 -0.07 5.05 6.68
N HIS A 39 -0.92 5.65 5.85
CA HIS A 39 -0.48 6.31 4.63
C HIS A 39 -0.76 7.82 4.74
N ALA A 40 0.11 8.60 4.15
CA ALA A 40 0.02 10.05 4.20
C ALA A 40 -0.68 10.59 2.95
N VAL A 41 -1.60 11.53 3.14
CA VAL A 41 -2.31 12.21 2.06
C VAL A 41 -2.12 13.70 2.24
N LEU A 42 -1.63 14.39 1.21
CA LEU A 42 -1.50 15.84 1.25
C LEU A 42 -2.89 16.46 1.16
N SER A 43 -3.25 17.26 2.16
CA SER A 43 -4.60 17.75 2.35
C SER A 43 -4.59 19.26 2.62
N TYR A 44 -5.74 19.87 2.51
CA TYR A 44 -5.92 21.28 2.79
C TYR A 44 -7.15 21.51 3.67
N ARG A 45 -6.97 22.32 4.71
CA ARG A 45 -8.06 22.87 5.51
C ARG A 45 -7.78 24.36 5.73
N GLU A 46 -8.81 25.16 5.71
CA GLU A 46 -8.67 26.62 5.86
C GLU A 46 -7.90 26.99 7.13
N GLU A 47 -8.13 26.29 8.21
CA GLU A 47 -7.50 26.56 9.51
C GLU A 47 -6.05 26.10 9.59
N GLU A 48 -5.72 24.99 8.94
CA GLU A 48 -4.41 24.34 9.03
C GLU A 48 -3.52 24.58 7.81
N GLY A 49 -4.12 25.03 6.70
CA GLY A 49 -3.40 25.17 5.43
C GLY A 49 -3.09 23.81 4.82
N ILE A 50 -2.00 23.75 4.05
CA ILE A 50 -1.52 22.50 3.45
C ILE A 50 -0.81 21.66 4.52
N HIS A 51 -1.25 20.43 4.68
CA HIS A 51 -0.71 19.53 5.71
C HIS A 51 -0.85 18.08 5.28
N TRP A 52 -0.13 17.18 5.97
CA TRP A 52 -0.25 15.74 5.78
C TRP A 52 -1.31 15.19 6.71
N GLU A 53 -2.27 14.44 6.17
CA GLU A 53 -3.18 13.61 6.95
C GLU A 53 -2.68 12.18 6.93
N TYR A 54 -2.62 11.56 8.10
CA TYR A 54 -2.15 10.20 8.26
C TYR A 54 -3.35 9.28 8.48
N ILE A 55 -3.66 8.48 7.47
CA ILE A 55 -4.85 7.64 7.45
C ILE A 55 -4.42 6.20 7.78
N PRO A 56 -4.96 5.60 8.84
CA PRO A 56 -4.62 4.21 9.18
C PRO A 56 -5.00 3.25 8.05
N TYR A 57 -4.11 2.30 7.77
CA TYR A 57 -4.44 1.21 6.86
C TYR A 57 -5.48 0.30 7.50
N THR A 58 -6.43 -0.18 6.69
CA THR A 58 -7.37 -1.23 7.13
C THR A 58 -6.62 -2.55 7.29
N PRO A 59 -7.15 -3.52 8.05
CA PRO A 59 -6.54 -4.85 8.15
C PRO A 59 -6.30 -5.49 6.79
N LYS A 60 -7.22 -5.32 5.86
CA LYS A 60 -7.05 -5.81 4.49
C LYS A 60 -5.86 -5.18 3.78
N GLU A 61 -5.69 -3.86 3.88
CA GLU A 61 -4.57 -3.15 3.29
C GLU A 61 -3.23 -3.57 3.90
N LEU A 62 -3.20 -3.77 5.22
CA LEU A 62 -2.01 -4.25 5.92
C LEU A 62 -1.62 -5.65 5.45
N ARG A 63 -2.60 -6.55 5.29
CA ARG A 63 -2.34 -7.89 4.76
C ARG A 63 -1.78 -7.83 3.34
N GLU A 64 -2.36 -7.00 2.48
CA GLU A 64 -1.89 -6.85 1.09
C GLU A 64 -0.46 -6.34 1.02
N ARG A 65 -0.07 -5.43 1.91
CA ARG A 65 1.30 -4.94 2.00
C ARG A 65 2.27 -6.04 2.38
N VAL A 66 1.90 -6.90 3.33
CA VAL A 66 2.72 -8.06 3.71
C VAL A 66 2.89 -9.01 2.52
N TYR A 67 1.83 -9.26 1.75
CA TYR A 67 1.89 -10.11 0.57
C TYR A 67 2.89 -9.60 -0.47
N GLU A 68 3.05 -8.29 -0.58
CA GLU A 68 3.95 -7.67 -1.55
C GLU A 68 5.40 -7.55 -1.06
N THR A 69 5.60 -7.41 0.25
CA THR A 69 6.89 -6.95 0.79
C THR A 69 7.60 -7.95 1.68
N GLU A 70 6.89 -8.81 2.40
CA GLU A 70 7.51 -9.73 3.35
C GLU A 70 7.77 -11.11 2.75
N LYS A 71 9.04 -11.53 2.78
CA LYS A 71 9.47 -12.84 2.29
C LYS A 71 9.28 -13.88 3.37
N ILE A 72 8.10 -14.47 3.41
CA ILE A 72 7.68 -15.40 4.47
C ILE A 72 7.47 -16.83 3.97
N ILE A 73 7.53 -17.09 2.67
CA ILE A 73 7.35 -18.42 2.10
C ILE A 73 8.72 -19.00 1.75
N SER A 74 9.08 -20.12 2.39
CA SER A 74 10.30 -20.87 2.06
C SER A 74 9.98 -21.91 0.99
N TYR A 75 10.64 -21.81 -0.16
CA TYR A 75 10.44 -22.70 -1.28
C TYR A 75 11.75 -22.95 -2.01
N GLU A 76 12.15 -24.22 -2.09
CA GLU A 76 13.39 -24.68 -2.77
C GLU A 76 14.66 -23.90 -2.38
N GLY A 77 14.76 -23.55 -1.07
CA GLY A 77 15.91 -22.80 -0.56
C GLY A 77 15.83 -21.30 -0.71
N ASP A 78 14.79 -20.78 -1.36
CA ASP A 78 14.55 -19.35 -1.51
C ASP A 78 13.42 -18.89 -0.60
N MET A 79 13.51 -17.62 -0.18
CA MET A 79 12.42 -16.97 0.55
C MET A 79 11.64 -16.09 -0.41
N LEU A 80 10.33 -16.26 -0.45
CA LEU A 80 9.45 -15.57 -1.38
C LEU A 80 8.38 -14.77 -0.64
N THR A 81 7.95 -13.67 -1.25
CA THR A 81 6.71 -13.00 -0.85
C THR A 81 5.52 -13.83 -1.36
N VAL A 82 4.33 -13.56 -0.82
CA VAL A 82 3.11 -14.22 -1.31
C VAL A 82 2.90 -13.94 -2.80
N ASP A 83 3.16 -12.70 -3.25
CA ASP A 83 3.00 -12.33 -4.66
C ASP A 83 4.01 -13.05 -5.57
N GLU A 84 5.25 -13.21 -5.14
CA GLU A 84 6.25 -13.97 -5.88
C GLU A 84 5.84 -15.45 -5.98
N ALA A 85 5.35 -16.03 -4.89
CA ALA A 85 4.88 -17.40 -4.88
C ALA A 85 3.67 -17.60 -5.79
N ASN A 86 2.74 -16.64 -5.83
CA ASN A 86 1.59 -16.66 -6.74
C ASN A 86 2.04 -16.65 -8.20
N ARG A 87 3.05 -15.88 -8.55
CA ARG A 87 3.59 -15.85 -9.93
C ARG A 87 4.17 -17.19 -10.33
N LYS A 88 4.95 -17.83 -9.44
CA LYS A 88 5.47 -19.17 -9.69
C LYS A 88 4.35 -20.20 -9.82
N TRP A 89 3.35 -20.11 -8.97
CA TRP A 89 2.16 -20.98 -9.03
C TRP A 89 1.46 -20.86 -10.39
N GLN A 90 1.28 -19.64 -10.89
CA GLN A 90 0.64 -19.41 -12.20
C GLN A 90 1.47 -20.02 -13.34
N GLU A 91 2.80 -19.87 -13.29
CA GLU A 91 3.70 -20.47 -14.27
C GLU A 91 3.60 -22.00 -14.28
N TYR A 92 3.62 -22.60 -13.10
CA TYR A 92 3.51 -24.06 -12.96
C TYR A 92 2.15 -24.58 -13.40
N GLN A 93 1.08 -23.84 -13.11
CA GLN A 93 -0.27 -24.19 -13.58
C GLN A 93 -0.34 -24.18 -15.11
N ALA A 94 0.22 -23.17 -15.73
CA ALA A 94 0.25 -23.05 -17.19
C ALA A 94 1.05 -24.19 -17.85
N GLU A 95 2.10 -24.67 -17.18
CA GLU A 95 2.93 -25.78 -17.65
C GLU A 95 2.38 -27.17 -17.32
N GLY A 96 1.31 -27.24 -16.51
CA GLY A 96 0.80 -28.52 -16.00
C GLY A 96 1.74 -29.18 -14.99
N ASN A 97 2.56 -28.40 -14.29
CA ASN A 97 3.56 -28.88 -13.36
C ASN A 97 2.95 -29.14 -11.97
N SER A 98 3.19 -30.34 -11.42
CA SER A 98 2.66 -30.73 -10.10
C SER A 98 3.21 -29.88 -8.95
N LYS A 99 4.29 -29.13 -9.13
CA LYS A 99 4.82 -28.20 -8.13
C LYS A 99 3.82 -27.09 -7.76
N ALA A 100 2.85 -26.82 -8.63
CA ALA A 100 1.76 -25.90 -8.31
C ALA A 100 0.99 -26.32 -7.06
N ASN A 101 0.80 -27.62 -6.83
CA ASN A 101 0.10 -28.12 -5.66
C ASN A 101 0.82 -27.81 -4.35
N GLU A 102 2.15 -27.93 -4.34
CA GLU A 102 2.98 -27.59 -3.19
C GLU A 102 2.87 -26.08 -2.87
N LEU A 103 2.98 -25.24 -3.88
CA LEU A 103 2.82 -23.79 -3.73
C LEU A 103 1.43 -23.41 -3.23
N THR A 104 0.39 -24.10 -3.69
CA THR A 104 -0.99 -23.85 -3.22
C THR A 104 -1.06 -23.98 -1.69
N THR A 105 -0.48 -25.04 -1.13
CA THR A 105 -0.47 -25.25 0.31
C THR A 105 0.35 -24.17 1.04
N LEU A 106 1.54 -23.87 0.54
CA LEU A 106 2.42 -22.86 1.15
C LEU A 106 1.77 -21.47 1.16
N ILE A 107 1.15 -21.10 0.07
CA ILE A 107 0.46 -19.80 -0.06
C ILE A 107 -0.73 -19.74 0.90
N ALA A 108 -1.53 -20.80 0.96
CA ALA A 108 -2.69 -20.85 1.86
C ALA A 108 -2.27 -20.73 3.32
N ASN A 109 -1.21 -21.43 3.73
CA ASN A 109 -0.70 -21.35 5.09
C ASN A 109 -0.15 -19.96 5.42
N ALA A 110 0.57 -19.33 4.50
CA ALA A 110 1.09 -17.99 4.68
C ALA A 110 -0.03 -16.98 4.84
N LYS A 111 -1.06 -17.05 4.00
CA LYS A 111 -2.23 -16.16 4.08
C LYS A 111 -2.99 -16.33 5.38
N ALA A 112 -3.14 -17.56 5.87
CA ALA A 112 -3.79 -17.84 7.15
C ALA A 112 -3.02 -17.18 8.31
N THR A 113 -1.70 -17.30 8.33
CA THR A 113 -0.84 -16.70 9.35
C THR A 113 -0.97 -15.17 9.32
N ILE A 114 -0.94 -14.56 8.14
CA ILE A 114 -1.06 -13.10 7.99
C ILE A 114 -2.44 -12.64 8.44
N ARG A 115 -3.50 -13.41 8.15
CA ARG A 115 -4.85 -13.08 8.59
C ARG A 115 -4.98 -13.10 10.12
N GLU A 116 -4.25 -13.97 10.79
CA GLU A 116 -4.19 -14.00 12.25
C GLU A 116 -3.50 -12.77 12.83
N GLN A 117 -2.48 -12.24 12.14
CA GLN A 117 -1.76 -11.04 12.56
C GLN A 117 -2.60 -9.77 12.37
N TYR A 118 -3.41 -9.73 11.33
CA TYR A 118 -4.25 -8.58 10.97
C TYR A 118 -5.69 -9.04 10.72
N PRO A 119 -6.41 -9.43 11.79
CA PRO A 119 -7.79 -9.91 11.63
C PRO A 119 -8.72 -8.78 11.23
N ASP A 120 -9.78 -9.12 10.51
CA ASP A 120 -10.81 -8.15 10.17
C ASP A 120 -11.48 -7.63 11.44
N GLU A 121 -11.79 -6.34 11.45
CA GLU A 121 -12.58 -5.74 12.51
C GLU A 121 -14.04 -6.13 12.27
N GLY A 122 -14.51 -7.05 13.06
CA GLY A 122 -15.84 -7.65 12.90
C GLY A 122 -16.95 -6.90 13.53
#